data_89c588600cad2fe2258413b76488e62b
#
_entry.id   89c588600cad2fe2258413b76488e62b
#
_cell.length_a   1.000
_cell.length_b   1.000
_cell.length_c   1.000
_cell.angle_alpha   90.00
_cell.angle_beta   90.00
_cell.angle_gamma   90.00
#
_symmetry.space_group_name_H-M   'P 1'
#
loop_
_entity.id
_entity.type
_entity.pdbx_description
1 polymer ?
#
loop_
_entity_poly.entity_id
_entity_poly.type
_entity_poly.pdbx_seq_one_letter_code
_entity_poly.pdbx_strand_id
1 'polypeptide(L)'
;MKIKYLLLSVFMLVLWSCETDIVNPDEVYPDPYFEIDSGDTDFSTFVSVGASITAGTTDGTLFLAGQMNSFPNILANVMSMAGGGEFTQPYVSDNVGGLTLFGNVIAGPRLFFDGAGPATVSGVPTTEVSNIMPGPFNNMGVPGMNAIHALAPGYGNLAGVAAGLANPYFVRMASSPETSILQDALTKMPTFTSVWVGNNDALGFAISGGVTPLSESSEFDFAISSIVGALAQAGSDGIIGNVPDVTSIAYLNTVPYNAIPLDAATADMLNSGFAAYNGGLQLVQALGMISADEVAERTIVFVEGQNAVTIVDSDLTDLSVLGLPSWRMTTVADKIVLPAASILGTAVGGDPTQINGVSVPLADDLVLTADEVMEAQMAIASYNATISAMASQFGWAHFDANAALNEISTTGLMMDDFTITGDLVFGGLFG
;
A
#
# COMPACT_ATOMS: atom_id res chain seq x y z
N MET A 1 11.97 -2.88 -77.02
CA MET A 1 11.05 -3.99 -76.74
C MET A 1 11.43 -4.84 -75.49
N LYS A 2 12.68 -4.87 -75.05
CA LYS A 2 13.13 -5.68 -73.87
C LYS A 2 12.81 -5.12 -72.50
N ILE A 3 12.63 -3.79 -72.33
CA ILE A 3 12.34 -3.13 -71.02
C ILE A 3 10.88 -3.34 -70.58
N LYS A 4 9.92 -3.42 -71.51
CA LYS A 4 8.50 -3.64 -71.16
C LYS A 4 8.20 -5.01 -70.54
N TYR A 5 8.96 -6.02 -70.91
CA TYR A 5 8.81 -7.38 -70.37
C TYR A 5 9.49 -7.53 -68.99
N LEU A 6 10.55 -6.74 -68.73
CA LEU A 6 11.21 -6.74 -67.43
C LEU A 6 10.31 -6.07 -66.36
N LEU A 7 9.61 -4.99 -66.69
CA LEU A 7 8.66 -4.36 -65.81
C LEU A 7 7.40 -5.22 -65.53
N LEU A 8 6.96 -6.01 -66.54
CA LEU A 8 5.82 -6.91 -66.36
C LEU A 8 6.18 -8.11 -65.46
N SER A 9 7.43 -8.64 -65.56
CA SER A 9 7.89 -9.74 -64.70
C SER A 9 8.14 -9.30 -63.25
N VAL A 10 8.57 -8.06 -63.01
CA VAL A 10 8.70 -7.49 -61.63
C VAL A 10 7.34 -7.25 -61.01
N PHE A 11 6.34 -6.81 -61.79
CA PHE A 11 4.97 -6.63 -61.29
C PHE A 11 4.26 -7.95 -60.98
N MET A 12 4.59 -9.06 -61.70
CA MET A 12 4.06 -10.39 -61.36
C MET A 12 4.71 -11.02 -60.12
N LEU A 13 5.95 -10.66 -59.79
CA LEU A 13 6.63 -11.14 -58.58
C LEU A 13 6.17 -10.43 -57.30
N VAL A 14 5.63 -9.21 -57.41
CA VAL A 14 5.07 -8.45 -56.26
C VAL A 14 3.67 -8.94 -55.90
N LEU A 15 2.96 -9.63 -56.79
CA LEU A 15 1.62 -10.16 -56.50
C LEU A 15 1.63 -11.57 -55.85
N TRP A 16 2.79 -12.16 -55.63
CA TRP A 16 2.91 -13.48 -55.00
C TRP A 16 3.39 -13.44 -53.56
N SER A 17 3.45 -12.26 -52.95
CA SER A 17 3.92 -12.05 -51.57
C SER A 17 2.81 -11.59 -50.63
N CYS A 18 1.61 -12.12 -50.79
CA CYS A 18 0.57 -12.07 -49.74
C CYS A 18 -0.23 -13.36 -49.87
N GLU A 19 0.31 -14.47 -49.39
CA GLU A 19 -0.54 -15.48 -48.77
C GLU A 19 -0.99 -14.87 -47.43
N THR A 20 -2.12 -14.19 -47.47
CA THR A 20 -2.96 -14.14 -46.29
C THR A 20 -3.46 -15.57 -46.12
N ASP A 21 -3.09 -16.24 -45.05
CA ASP A 21 -3.83 -17.39 -44.56
C ASP A 21 -5.28 -16.96 -44.48
N ILE A 22 -6.05 -17.26 -45.52
CA ILE A 22 -7.49 -17.17 -45.48
C ILE A 22 -7.89 -18.27 -44.53
N VAL A 23 -8.10 -17.93 -43.27
CA VAL A 23 -8.72 -18.81 -42.29
C VAL A 23 -10.02 -19.27 -42.95
N ASN A 24 -10.06 -20.53 -43.35
CA ASN A 24 -11.22 -21.13 -43.94
C ASN A 24 -12.36 -21.03 -42.92
N PRO A 25 -13.45 -20.27 -43.17
CA PRO A 25 -14.51 -20.12 -42.19
C PRO A 25 -15.23 -21.45 -41.87
N ASP A 26 -14.97 -22.50 -42.61
CA ASP A 26 -15.48 -23.85 -42.37
C ASP A 26 -14.49 -24.76 -41.61
N GLU A 27 -13.24 -24.35 -41.42
CA GLU A 27 -12.36 -24.96 -40.42
C GLU A 27 -12.75 -24.42 -39.06
N VAL A 28 -13.65 -25.11 -38.41
CA VAL A 28 -13.84 -25.02 -36.97
C VAL A 28 -12.53 -25.52 -36.35
N TYR A 29 -11.56 -24.60 -36.14
CA TYR A 29 -10.53 -24.85 -35.15
C TYR A 29 -11.34 -25.14 -33.90
N PRO A 30 -11.21 -26.32 -33.27
CA PRO A 30 -11.77 -26.47 -31.94
C PRO A 30 -11.08 -25.36 -31.15
N ASP A 31 -11.86 -24.34 -30.80
CA ASP A 31 -11.45 -23.41 -29.75
C ASP A 31 -10.84 -24.30 -28.69
N PRO A 32 -9.57 -24.13 -28.29
CA PRO A 32 -9.06 -24.88 -27.17
C PRO A 32 -9.95 -24.47 -26.00
N TYR A 33 -11.09 -25.13 -25.83
CA TYR A 33 -11.88 -25.09 -24.64
C TYR A 33 -10.91 -25.61 -23.57
N PHE A 34 -10.23 -24.67 -22.92
CA PHE A 34 -9.67 -24.93 -21.62
C PHE A 34 -10.88 -25.14 -20.72
N GLU A 35 -11.32 -26.37 -20.61
CA GLU A 35 -12.25 -26.76 -19.56
C GLU A 35 -11.48 -26.55 -18.25
N ILE A 36 -11.76 -25.45 -17.56
CA ILE A 36 -11.17 -25.16 -16.26
C ILE A 36 -11.85 -26.10 -15.28
N ASP A 37 -11.12 -27.15 -14.88
CA ASP A 37 -11.57 -28.06 -13.85
C ASP A 37 -11.25 -27.48 -12.45
N SER A 38 -12.28 -27.30 -11.62
CA SER A 38 -12.11 -26.87 -10.24
C SER A 38 -11.47 -27.93 -9.34
N GLY A 39 -11.30 -29.17 -9.83
CA GLY A 39 -10.93 -30.30 -9.01
C GLY A 39 -12.00 -30.57 -7.93
N ASP A 40 -11.56 -30.75 -6.68
CA ASP A 40 -12.43 -30.97 -5.55
C ASP A 40 -12.94 -29.67 -4.89
N THR A 41 -12.53 -28.50 -5.40
CA THR A 41 -12.86 -27.19 -4.81
C THR A 41 -14.20 -26.68 -5.30
N ASP A 42 -15.07 -26.28 -4.38
CA ASP A 42 -16.37 -25.68 -4.68
C ASP A 42 -16.30 -24.14 -4.70
N PHE A 43 -16.37 -23.55 -5.89
CA PHE A 43 -16.40 -22.10 -6.09
C PHE A 43 -17.82 -21.52 -6.15
N SER A 44 -18.88 -22.28 -5.84
CA SER A 44 -20.27 -21.84 -6.03
C SER A 44 -20.63 -20.60 -5.21
N THR A 45 -19.97 -20.37 -4.08
CA THR A 45 -20.12 -19.14 -3.29
C THR A 45 -18.74 -18.61 -2.87
N PHE A 46 -18.12 -17.81 -3.74
CA PHE A 46 -16.87 -17.14 -3.43
C PHE A 46 -17.13 -15.85 -2.63
N VAL A 47 -16.40 -15.68 -1.52
CA VAL A 47 -16.39 -14.46 -0.70
C VAL A 47 -14.96 -13.99 -0.48
N SER A 48 -14.72 -12.69 -0.54
CA SER A 48 -13.40 -12.10 -0.30
C SER A 48 -13.47 -11.18 0.91
N VAL A 49 -12.63 -11.43 1.93
CA VAL A 49 -12.50 -10.62 3.14
C VAL A 49 -11.14 -9.92 3.13
N GLY A 50 -11.12 -8.59 3.27
CA GLY A 50 -9.87 -7.86 3.26
C GLY A 50 -10.03 -6.35 3.37
N ALA A 51 -8.93 -5.65 3.19
CA ALA A 51 -8.87 -4.19 3.32
C ALA A 51 -9.01 -3.47 1.96
N SER A 52 -8.24 -2.41 1.75
CA SER A 52 -8.28 -1.54 0.57
C SER A 52 -7.97 -2.29 -0.73
N ILE A 53 -6.97 -3.17 -0.76
CA ILE A 53 -6.59 -3.95 -1.95
C ILE A 53 -7.75 -4.86 -2.37
N THR A 54 -8.39 -5.51 -1.40
CA THR A 54 -9.57 -6.36 -1.63
C THR A 54 -10.76 -5.54 -2.15
N ALA A 55 -10.96 -4.33 -1.63
CA ALA A 55 -11.99 -3.42 -2.11
C ALA A 55 -11.75 -2.93 -3.55
N GLY A 56 -10.50 -2.96 -4.04
CA GLY A 56 -10.11 -2.39 -5.33
C GLY A 56 -9.71 -0.92 -5.25
N THR A 57 -9.21 -0.48 -4.07
CA THR A 57 -8.66 0.87 -3.91
C THR A 57 -7.34 0.98 -4.66
N THR A 58 -7.22 1.99 -5.47
CA THR A 58 -5.99 2.44 -6.14
C THR A 58 -6.05 3.97 -6.26
N ASP A 59 -4.98 4.62 -6.72
CA ASP A 59 -4.96 6.08 -6.91
C ASP A 59 -5.36 6.90 -5.67
N GLY A 60 -5.09 6.38 -4.46
CA GLY A 60 -5.37 7.03 -3.18
C GLY A 60 -6.81 6.94 -2.68
N THR A 61 -7.76 6.38 -3.42
CA THR A 61 -9.15 6.21 -2.98
C THR A 61 -9.89 5.08 -3.70
N LEU A 62 -11.12 4.81 -3.30
CA LEU A 62 -12.00 3.84 -3.96
C LEU A 62 -12.82 4.54 -5.05
N PHE A 63 -12.84 3.99 -6.27
CA PHE A 63 -13.64 4.45 -7.39
C PHE A 63 -14.15 3.27 -8.23
N LEU A 64 -15.15 3.50 -9.08
CA LEU A 64 -15.88 2.44 -9.76
C LEU A 64 -15.01 1.51 -10.61
N ALA A 65 -14.14 2.06 -11.45
CA ALA A 65 -13.26 1.25 -12.29
C ALA A 65 -12.21 0.46 -11.47
N GLY A 66 -11.72 1.02 -10.34
CA GLY A 66 -10.86 0.30 -9.41
C GLY A 66 -11.55 -0.93 -8.83
N GLN A 67 -12.82 -0.79 -8.41
CA GLN A 67 -13.61 -1.92 -7.91
C GLN A 67 -13.89 -2.97 -8.99
N MET A 68 -14.20 -2.54 -10.21
CA MET A 68 -14.42 -3.47 -11.33
C MET A 68 -13.18 -4.27 -11.70
N ASN A 69 -11.99 -3.76 -11.41
CA ASN A 69 -10.70 -4.41 -11.65
C ASN A 69 -10.05 -4.90 -10.34
N SER A 70 -10.78 -4.98 -9.23
CA SER A 70 -10.28 -5.56 -8.00
C SER A 70 -9.92 -7.03 -8.18
N PHE A 71 -8.87 -7.51 -7.48
CA PHE A 71 -8.46 -8.90 -7.61
C PHE A 71 -9.59 -9.91 -7.29
N PRO A 72 -10.50 -9.66 -6.30
CA PRO A 72 -11.59 -10.59 -6.07
C PRO A 72 -12.56 -10.67 -7.24
N ASN A 73 -12.82 -9.53 -7.93
CA ASN A 73 -13.67 -9.54 -9.12
C ASN A 73 -13.02 -10.29 -10.28
N ILE A 74 -11.71 -10.13 -10.47
CA ILE A 74 -10.94 -10.88 -11.48
C ILE A 74 -10.99 -12.38 -11.18
N LEU A 75 -10.73 -12.78 -9.92
CA LEU A 75 -10.82 -14.18 -9.49
C LEU A 75 -12.23 -14.75 -9.69
N ALA A 76 -13.28 -14.01 -9.29
CA ALA A 76 -14.66 -14.44 -9.47
C ALA A 76 -15.00 -14.69 -10.95
N ASN A 77 -14.53 -13.83 -11.86
CA ASN A 77 -14.72 -14.03 -13.30
C ASN A 77 -14.01 -15.30 -13.80
N VAL A 78 -12.81 -15.61 -13.31
CA VAL A 78 -12.12 -16.86 -13.65
C VAL A 78 -12.83 -18.07 -13.03
N MET A 79 -13.22 -17.99 -11.76
CA MET A 79 -13.95 -19.04 -11.05
C MET A 79 -15.31 -19.34 -11.70
N SER A 80 -15.95 -18.35 -12.33
CA SER A 80 -17.22 -18.56 -13.03
C SER A 80 -17.11 -19.58 -14.19
N MET A 81 -15.91 -19.73 -14.77
CA MET A 81 -15.63 -20.74 -15.80
C MET A 81 -15.45 -22.16 -15.21
N ALA A 82 -15.25 -22.25 -13.89
CA ALA A 82 -15.11 -23.49 -13.13
C ALA A 82 -16.31 -23.75 -12.19
N GLY A 83 -17.50 -23.27 -12.55
CA GLY A 83 -18.72 -23.47 -11.77
C GLY A 83 -18.95 -22.45 -10.66
N GLY A 84 -18.19 -21.34 -10.63
CA GLY A 84 -18.39 -20.26 -9.68
C GLY A 84 -19.74 -19.55 -9.86
N GLY A 85 -20.34 -19.12 -8.73
CA GLY A 85 -21.60 -18.42 -8.70
C GLY A 85 -21.47 -16.92 -8.88
N GLU A 86 -22.58 -16.20 -8.65
CA GLU A 86 -22.63 -14.74 -8.73
C GLU A 86 -21.70 -14.09 -7.68
N PHE A 87 -20.98 -13.03 -8.09
CA PHE A 87 -20.12 -12.25 -7.23
C PHE A 87 -20.58 -10.79 -7.17
N THR A 88 -21.08 -10.37 -6.01
CA THR A 88 -21.61 -9.01 -5.78
C THR A 88 -20.63 -8.13 -5.07
N GLN A 89 -20.58 -6.83 -5.45
CA GLN A 89 -19.69 -5.82 -4.87
C GLN A 89 -20.45 -4.56 -4.48
N PRO A 90 -20.04 -3.85 -3.40
CA PRO A 90 -20.62 -2.60 -2.96
C PRO A 90 -20.09 -1.41 -3.79
N TYR A 91 -20.44 -1.31 -5.06
CA TYR A 91 -19.91 -0.29 -5.95
C TYR A 91 -20.12 1.14 -5.43
N VAL A 92 -19.08 1.97 -5.59
CA VAL A 92 -19.18 3.42 -5.47
C VAL A 92 -19.84 4.01 -6.72
N SER A 93 -20.29 5.27 -6.62
CA SER A 93 -21.18 5.85 -7.62
C SER A 93 -20.50 6.27 -8.93
N ASP A 94 -19.18 6.54 -8.91
CA ASP A 94 -18.48 7.13 -10.05
C ASP A 94 -16.96 6.82 -10.09
N ASN A 95 -16.29 7.37 -11.10
CA ASN A 95 -14.85 7.28 -11.29
C ASN A 95 -14.07 8.53 -10.79
N VAL A 96 -14.73 9.50 -10.18
CA VAL A 96 -14.05 10.57 -9.46
C VAL A 96 -13.43 10.00 -8.19
N GLY A 97 -14.16 9.10 -7.55
CA GLY A 97 -13.76 8.46 -6.31
C GLY A 97 -13.99 9.34 -5.08
N GLY A 98 -13.64 8.81 -3.92
CA GLY A 98 -13.86 9.47 -2.65
C GLY A 98 -15.27 9.28 -2.08
N LEU A 99 -15.55 9.94 -0.96
CA LEU A 99 -16.79 9.79 -0.20
C LEU A 99 -17.33 11.13 0.27
N THR A 100 -18.66 11.22 0.35
CA THR A 100 -19.36 12.29 1.07
C THR A 100 -20.13 11.75 2.26
N LEU A 101 -20.30 12.57 3.29
CA LEU A 101 -21.19 12.32 4.43
C LEU A 101 -22.08 13.53 4.65
N PHE A 102 -23.37 13.36 4.50
CA PHE A 102 -24.36 14.44 4.54
C PHE A 102 -23.98 15.62 3.62
N GLY A 103 -23.47 15.28 2.42
CA GLY A 103 -23.06 16.24 1.39
C GLY A 103 -21.68 16.87 1.60
N ASN A 104 -20.99 16.58 2.69
CA ASN A 104 -19.61 17.05 2.92
C ASN A 104 -18.60 15.99 2.46
N VAL A 105 -17.56 16.42 1.75
CA VAL A 105 -16.48 15.52 1.33
C VAL A 105 -15.68 15.07 2.56
N ILE A 106 -15.60 13.75 2.78
CA ILE A 106 -14.81 13.11 3.85
C ILE A 106 -13.63 12.29 3.32
N ALA A 107 -13.65 11.93 2.03
CA ALA A 107 -12.51 11.39 1.29
C ALA A 107 -12.48 12.05 -0.08
N GLY A 108 -11.30 12.52 -0.48
CA GLY A 108 -11.10 13.28 -1.72
C GLY A 108 -11.17 12.42 -2.99
N PRO A 109 -11.16 13.10 -4.17
CA PRO A 109 -11.05 12.44 -5.47
C PRO A 109 -9.77 11.64 -5.61
N ARG A 110 -9.77 10.67 -6.54
CA ARG A 110 -8.58 9.88 -6.86
C ARG A 110 -7.46 10.74 -7.47
N LEU A 111 -6.25 10.23 -7.34
CA LEU A 111 -5.07 10.84 -7.95
C LEU A 111 -4.88 10.35 -9.40
N PHE A 112 -4.10 11.08 -10.16
CA PHE A 112 -3.53 10.67 -11.45
C PHE A 112 -2.19 11.37 -11.64
N PHE A 113 -1.35 10.85 -12.51
CA PHE A 113 -0.08 11.52 -12.88
C PHE A 113 -0.34 12.52 -14.00
N ASP A 114 -0.07 13.80 -13.75
CA ASP A 114 -0.31 14.90 -14.70
C ASP A 114 0.88 15.18 -15.65
N GLY A 115 1.94 14.37 -15.55
CA GLY A 115 3.20 14.53 -16.28
C GLY A 115 4.31 15.18 -15.45
N ALA A 116 3.99 15.74 -14.29
CA ALA A 116 4.94 16.35 -13.35
C ALA A 116 4.87 15.71 -11.96
N GLY A 117 3.68 15.24 -11.55
CA GLY A 117 3.48 14.61 -10.25
C GLY A 117 2.04 14.13 -10.06
N PRO A 118 1.71 13.63 -8.87
CA PRO A 118 0.34 13.25 -8.53
C PRO A 118 -0.55 14.49 -8.42
N ALA A 119 -1.65 14.47 -9.16
CA ALA A 119 -2.70 15.50 -9.16
C ALA A 119 -4.07 14.88 -8.90
N THR A 120 -5.01 15.62 -8.36
CA THR A 120 -6.37 15.13 -8.14
C THR A 120 -7.21 15.23 -9.41
N VAL A 121 -7.99 14.17 -9.68
CA VAL A 121 -8.99 14.20 -10.75
C VAL A 121 -10.01 15.31 -10.48
N SER A 122 -10.38 16.04 -11.54
CA SER A 122 -11.40 17.09 -11.44
C SER A 122 -12.79 16.49 -11.16
N GLY A 123 -13.49 17.06 -10.18
CA GLY A 123 -14.84 16.63 -9.80
C GLY A 123 -15.01 16.64 -8.28
N VAL A 124 -16.25 16.39 -7.87
CA VAL A 124 -16.62 16.25 -6.45
C VAL A 124 -17.10 14.82 -6.26
N PRO A 125 -16.64 14.10 -5.20
CA PRO A 125 -17.16 12.78 -4.86
C PRO A 125 -18.69 12.78 -4.77
N THR A 126 -19.32 11.75 -5.37
CA THR A 126 -20.81 11.62 -5.34
C THR A 126 -21.27 10.40 -4.54
N THR A 127 -20.31 9.61 -4.02
CA THR A 127 -20.63 8.45 -3.17
C THR A 127 -20.96 8.89 -1.75
N GLU A 128 -22.25 8.89 -1.43
CA GLU A 128 -22.74 9.31 -0.11
C GLU A 128 -22.79 8.13 0.87
N VAL A 129 -22.14 8.26 2.02
CA VAL A 129 -22.03 7.20 3.03
C VAL A 129 -23.38 6.85 3.65
N SER A 130 -24.26 7.83 3.82
CA SER A 130 -25.60 7.60 4.37
C SER A 130 -26.54 6.85 3.43
N ASN A 131 -26.16 6.66 2.15
CA ASN A 131 -26.90 5.83 1.20
C ASN A 131 -26.49 4.36 1.38
N ILE A 132 -27.11 3.70 2.36
CA ILE A 132 -26.86 2.30 2.68
C ILE A 132 -27.35 1.40 1.54
N MET A 133 -26.48 0.52 1.06
CA MET A 133 -26.83 -0.53 0.10
C MET A 133 -27.19 -1.80 0.86
N PRO A 134 -28.23 -2.55 0.44
CA PRO A 134 -28.60 -3.77 1.12
C PRO A 134 -27.53 -4.86 0.88
N GLY A 135 -26.69 -5.14 1.90
CA GLY A 135 -25.76 -6.26 1.93
C GLY A 135 -26.42 -7.57 2.41
N PRO A 136 -25.67 -8.66 2.66
CA PRO A 136 -24.21 -8.73 2.51
C PRO A 136 -23.74 -8.94 1.06
N PHE A 137 -22.51 -8.50 0.79
CA PHE A 137 -21.84 -8.63 -0.51
C PHE A 137 -20.85 -9.80 -0.51
N ASN A 138 -20.44 -10.22 -1.71
CA ASN A 138 -19.36 -11.21 -1.84
C ASN A 138 -17.98 -10.56 -1.64
N ASN A 139 -17.80 -9.31 -2.08
CA ASN A 139 -16.61 -8.54 -1.76
C ASN A 139 -16.82 -7.77 -0.44
N MET A 140 -16.18 -8.26 0.63
CA MET A 140 -16.14 -7.66 1.96
C MET A 140 -14.82 -6.90 2.19
N GLY A 141 -14.26 -6.29 1.14
CA GLY A 141 -13.12 -5.40 1.22
C GLY A 141 -13.49 -4.06 1.85
N VAL A 142 -12.83 -3.67 2.94
CA VAL A 142 -13.09 -2.43 3.68
C VAL A 142 -11.80 -1.61 3.79
N PRO A 143 -11.64 -0.54 2.99
CA PRO A 143 -10.45 0.30 3.04
C PRO A 143 -10.16 0.83 4.46
N GLY A 144 -8.90 0.74 4.88
CA GLY A 144 -8.43 1.26 6.17
C GLY A 144 -8.71 0.36 7.38
N MET A 145 -9.28 -0.83 7.20
CA MET A 145 -9.47 -1.73 8.34
C MET A 145 -8.18 -2.46 8.73
N ASN A 146 -7.93 -2.57 10.04
CA ASN A 146 -7.01 -3.53 10.63
C ASN A 146 -7.71 -4.89 10.81
N ALA A 147 -6.95 -5.96 11.02
CA ALA A 147 -7.49 -7.31 11.15
C ALA A 147 -8.59 -7.42 12.23
N ILE A 148 -8.40 -6.80 13.39
CA ILE A 148 -9.37 -6.83 14.50
C ILE A 148 -10.72 -6.18 14.14
N HIS A 149 -10.73 -5.20 13.26
CA HIS A 149 -11.95 -4.52 12.83
C HIS A 149 -12.92 -5.45 12.08
N ALA A 150 -12.41 -6.54 11.48
CA ALA A 150 -13.28 -7.54 10.84
C ALA A 150 -14.23 -8.24 11.83
N LEU A 151 -13.86 -8.24 13.12
CA LEU A 151 -14.63 -8.85 14.21
C LEU A 151 -15.53 -7.85 14.94
N ALA A 152 -15.33 -6.52 14.72
CA ALA A 152 -15.95 -5.47 15.54
C ALA A 152 -17.43 -5.28 15.21
N PRO A 153 -18.37 -5.56 16.14
CA PRO A 153 -19.76 -5.14 16.01
C PRO A 153 -19.84 -3.61 16.02
N GLY A 154 -20.77 -3.05 15.25
CA GLY A 154 -20.92 -1.60 15.18
C GLY A 154 -19.95 -0.86 14.27
N TYR A 155 -18.97 -1.56 13.68
CA TYR A 155 -18.04 -0.94 12.73
C TYR A 155 -18.73 -0.43 11.44
N GLY A 156 -19.94 -0.92 11.14
CA GLY A 156 -20.84 -0.44 10.11
C GLY A 156 -21.91 0.55 10.60
N ASN A 157 -21.81 1.08 11.81
CA ASN A 157 -22.83 2.00 12.36
C ASN A 157 -22.55 3.45 11.95
N LEU A 158 -23.46 4.04 11.16
CA LEU A 158 -23.33 5.43 10.68
C LEU A 158 -23.08 6.45 11.81
N ALA A 159 -23.71 6.25 12.97
CA ALA A 159 -23.53 7.16 14.12
C ALA A 159 -22.09 7.17 14.67
N GLY A 160 -21.33 6.11 14.45
CA GLY A 160 -19.93 6.00 14.89
C GLY A 160 -18.92 6.70 13.97
N VAL A 161 -19.29 7.07 12.75
CA VAL A 161 -18.35 7.62 11.75
C VAL A 161 -17.68 8.90 12.24
N ALA A 162 -18.44 9.85 12.77
CA ALA A 162 -17.91 11.13 13.25
C ALA A 162 -16.96 10.99 14.45
N ALA A 163 -17.08 9.89 15.21
CA ALA A 163 -16.21 9.57 16.34
C ALA A 163 -15.03 8.66 15.98
N GLY A 164 -14.90 8.27 14.70
CA GLY A 164 -13.88 7.31 14.25
C GLY A 164 -14.11 5.85 14.71
N LEU A 165 -15.30 5.54 15.23
CA LEU A 165 -15.66 4.21 15.74
C LEU A 165 -16.27 3.30 14.66
N ALA A 166 -16.59 3.85 13.50
CA ALA A 166 -17.14 3.12 12.35
C ALA A 166 -16.42 3.51 11.06
N ASN A 167 -16.31 2.55 10.15
CA ASN A 167 -15.67 2.78 8.87
C ASN A 167 -16.71 3.20 7.82
N PRO A 168 -16.57 4.35 7.16
CA PRO A 168 -17.55 4.87 6.21
C PRO A 168 -17.78 3.93 5.00
N TYR A 169 -16.78 3.16 4.59
CA TYR A 169 -16.95 2.17 3.52
C TYR A 169 -17.79 0.99 4.00
N PHE A 170 -17.57 0.49 5.22
CA PHE A 170 -18.39 -0.60 5.76
C PHE A 170 -19.81 -0.15 6.11
N VAL A 171 -19.99 1.08 6.60
CA VAL A 171 -21.33 1.67 6.85
C VAL A 171 -22.25 1.53 5.62
N ARG A 172 -21.72 1.75 4.41
CA ARG A 172 -22.50 1.69 3.17
C ARG A 172 -23.00 0.29 2.83
N MET A 173 -22.32 -0.75 3.28
CA MET A 173 -22.54 -2.13 2.81
C MET A 173 -22.92 -3.12 3.92
N ALA A 174 -22.85 -2.72 5.18
CA ALA A 174 -23.20 -3.56 6.31
C ALA A 174 -24.68 -3.98 6.25
N SER A 175 -24.98 -5.26 6.51
CA SER A 175 -26.35 -5.77 6.53
C SER A 175 -27.17 -5.20 7.69
N SER A 176 -26.50 -4.80 8.77
CA SER A 176 -27.09 -4.06 9.89
C SER A 176 -26.02 -3.20 10.59
N PRO A 177 -26.41 -2.15 11.35
CA PRO A 177 -25.46 -1.32 12.09
C PRO A 177 -24.62 -2.10 13.13
N GLU A 178 -25.12 -3.20 13.64
CA GLU A 178 -24.47 -4.00 14.69
C GLU A 178 -23.75 -5.24 14.17
N THR A 179 -23.75 -5.47 12.86
CA THR A 179 -23.02 -6.58 12.25
C THR A 179 -21.52 -6.32 12.25
N SER A 180 -20.72 -7.38 12.15
CA SER A 180 -19.31 -7.30 11.80
C SER A 180 -19.07 -7.74 10.35
N ILE A 181 -17.90 -7.41 9.80
CA ILE A 181 -17.50 -7.84 8.45
C ILE A 181 -17.50 -9.36 8.35
N LEU A 182 -16.97 -10.05 9.37
CA LEU A 182 -16.96 -11.51 9.43
C LEU A 182 -18.37 -12.09 9.49
N GLN A 183 -19.28 -11.51 10.27
CA GLN A 183 -20.67 -11.97 10.32
C GLN A 183 -21.36 -11.84 8.98
N ASP A 184 -21.18 -10.74 8.27
CA ASP A 184 -21.72 -10.54 6.93
C ASP A 184 -21.13 -11.53 5.91
N ALA A 185 -19.82 -11.78 5.98
CA ALA A 185 -19.16 -12.79 5.16
C ALA A 185 -19.76 -14.20 5.40
N LEU A 186 -19.94 -14.61 6.66
CA LEU A 186 -20.53 -15.89 7.03
C LEU A 186 -22.00 -16.02 6.60
N THR A 187 -22.75 -14.92 6.58
CA THR A 187 -24.16 -14.91 6.11
C THR A 187 -24.27 -15.31 4.64
N LYS A 188 -23.22 -15.11 3.83
CA LYS A 188 -23.14 -15.56 2.45
C LYS A 188 -23.00 -17.08 2.32
N MET A 189 -22.69 -17.81 3.42
CA MET A 189 -22.38 -19.26 3.42
C MET A 189 -21.31 -19.61 2.39
N PRO A 190 -20.09 -19.05 2.53
CA PRO A 190 -19.04 -19.21 1.52
C PRO A 190 -18.60 -20.67 1.42
N THR A 191 -18.43 -21.15 0.17
CA THR A 191 -17.78 -22.42 -0.13
C THR A 191 -16.28 -22.24 -0.37
N PHE A 192 -15.88 -21.05 -0.87
CA PHE A 192 -14.48 -20.66 -1.03
C PHE A 192 -14.29 -19.20 -0.59
N THR A 193 -13.21 -18.94 0.17
CA THR A 193 -12.93 -17.59 0.68
C THR A 193 -11.50 -17.17 0.39
N SER A 194 -11.30 -15.93 -0.07
CA SER A 194 -9.99 -15.28 0.00
C SER A 194 -9.94 -14.34 1.20
N VAL A 195 -8.86 -14.44 2.00
CA VAL A 195 -8.61 -13.56 3.13
C VAL A 195 -7.28 -12.82 2.91
N TRP A 196 -7.33 -11.49 2.83
CA TRP A 196 -6.11 -10.68 2.78
C TRP A 196 -6.28 -9.44 3.66
N VAL A 197 -5.91 -9.60 4.92
CA VAL A 197 -5.95 -8.58 5.98
C VAL A 197 -4.58 -8.49 6.65
N GLY A 198 -4.34 -7.43 7.41
CA GLY A 198 -3.10 -7.24 8.15
C GLY A 198 -2.21 -6.15 7.59
N ASN A 199 -2.40 -5.73 6.35
CA ASN A 199 -1.57 -4.68 5.75
C ASN A 199 -1.64 -3.38 6.55
N ASN A 200 -2.83 -2.96 6.99
CA ASN A 200 -3.01 -1.73 7.76
C ASN A 200 -2.52 -1.84 9.20
N ASP A 201 -2.38 -3.06 9.73
CA ASP A 201 -1.86 -3.35 11.07
C ASP A 201 -0.39 -2.90 11.23
N ALA A 202 0.35 -2.79 10.11
CA ALA A 202 1.70 -2.26 10.05
C ALA A 202 1.83 -0.97 9.22
N LEU A 203 1.00 -0.79 8.18
CA LEU A 203 1.14 0.32 7.24
C LEU A 203 0.96 1.68 7.93
N GLY A 204 -0.01 1.81 8.84
CA GLY A 204 -0.25 3.06 9.57
C GLY A 204 0.99 3.54 10.32
N PHE A 205 1.67 2.63 11.00
CA PHE A 205 2.95 2.88 11.68
C PHE A 205 4.00 3.38 10.69
N ALA A 206 4.21 2.64 9.60
CA ALA A 206 5.27 2.96 8.65
C ALA A 206 5.08 4.31 7.95
N ILE A 207 3.85 4.66 7.51
CA ILE A 207 3.60 5.90 6.77
C ILE A 207 3.45 7.13 7.66
N SER A 208 3.36 6.97 8.98
CA SER A 208 3.31 8.04 9.98
C SER A 208 4.64 8.28 10.69
N GLY A 209 5.76 7.68 10.21
CA GLY A 209 7.05 7.79 10.89
C GLY A 209 6.98 7.27 12.33
N GLY A 210 6.44 6.06 12.54
CA GLY A 210 6.35 5.42 13.85
C GLY A 210 5.26 5.94 14.80
N VAL A 211 4.62 7.08 14.50
CA VAL A 211 3.67 7.75 15.43
C VAL A 211 2.38 6.94 15.65
N THR A 212 1.84 6.34 14.59
CA THR A 212 0.67 5.46 14.72
C THR A 212 1.14 4.09 15.20
N PRO A 213 0.65 3.54 16.32
CA PRO A 213 1.18 2.28 16.83
C PRO A 213 0.88 1.10 15.89
N LEU A 214 1.77 0.11 15.90
CA LEU A 214 1.53 -1.22 15.32
C LEU A 214 0.37 -1.90 16.06
N SER A 215 -0.37 -2.77 15.37
CA SER A 215 -1.27 -3.69 16.07
C SER A 215 -0.46 -4.67 16.92
N GLU A 216 -0.87 -4.86 18.16
CA GLU A 216 -0.25 -5.85 19.05
C GLU A 216 -0.33 -7.25 18.44
N SER A 217 0.77 -8.01 18.46
CA SER A 217 0.79 -9.36 17.86
C SER A 217 -0.30 -10.27 18.42
N SER A 218 -0.61 -10.17 19.72
CA SER A 218 -1.68 -10.98 20.34
C SER A 218 -3.09 -10.61 19.85
N GLU A 219 -3.33 -9.33 19.54
CA GLU A 219 -4.59 -8.87 18.95
C GLU A 219 -4.71 -9.35 17.50
N PHE A 220 -3.63 -9.23 16.73
CA PHE A 220 -3.55 -9.72 15.37
C PHE A 220 -3.78 -11.25 15.30
N ASP A 221 -3.08 -12.03 16.14
CA ASP A 221 -3.21 -13.47 16.23
C ASP A 221 -4.65 -13.90 16.54
N PHE A 222 -5.28 -13.21 17.50
CA PHE A 222 -6.68 -13.44 17.83
C PHE A 222 -7.60 -13.14 16.62
N ALA A 223 -7.38 -12.04 15.94
CA ALA A 223 -8.19 -11.63 14.80
C ALA A 223 -8.10 -12.64 13.65
N ILE A 224 -6.86 -12.98 13.21
CA ILE A 224 -6.64 -13.94 12.12
C ILE A 224 -7.19 -15.31 12.45
N SER A 225 -6.91 -15.81 13.67
CA SER A 225 -7.41 -17.11 14.11
C SER A 225 -8.94 -17.17 14.14
N SER A 226 -9.59 -16.07 14.56
CA SER A 226 -11.05 -15.96 14.58
C SER A 226 -11.64 -15.90 13.17
N ILE A 227 -11.06 -15.11 12.26
CA ILE A 227 -11.55 -14.96 10.88
C ILE A 227 -11.43 -16.30 10.14
N VAL A 228 -10.23 -16.86 10.07
CA VAL A 228 -9.96 -18.09 9.31
C VAL A 228 -10.69 -19.27 9.97
N GLY A 229 -10.63 -19.37 11.30
CA GLY A 229 -11.28 -20.45 12.04
C GLY A 229 -12.81 -20.47 11.86
N ALA A 230 -13.47 -19.32 11.87
CA ALA A 230 -14.92 -19.24 11.68
C ALA A 230 -15.33 -19.59 10.24
N LEU A 231 -14.59 -19.12 9.24
CA LEU A 231 -14.86 -19.42 7.83
C LEU A 231 -14.62 -20.90 7.52
N ALA A 232 -13.52 -21.49 8.01
CA ALA A 232 -13.23 -22.91 7.84
C ALA A 232 -14.26 -23.80 8.58
N GLN A 233 -14.68 -23.42 9.79
CA GLN A 233 -15.74 -24.13 10.53
C GLN A 233 -17.11 -24.03 9.84
N ALA A 234 -17.36 -22.98 9.07
CA ALA A 234 -18.55 -22.87 8.23
C ALA A 234 -18.48 -23.74 6.95
N GLY A 235 -17.38 -24.45 6.73
CA GLY A 235 -17.17 -25.34 5.59
C GLY A 235 -16.54 -24.68 4.37
N SER A 236 -15.97 -23.47 4.50
CA SER A 236 -15.27 -22.78 3.41
C SER A 236 -13.85 -23.32 3.25
N ASP A 237 -13.48 -23.75 2.05
CA ASP A 237 -12.10 -23.77 1.62
C ASP A 237 -11.58 -22.34 1.39
N GLY A 238 -10.26 -22.15 1.24
CA GLY A 238 -9.79 -20.79 1.04
C GLY A 238 -8.33 -20.60 0.67
N ILE A 239 -8.03 -19.33 0.44
CA ILE A 239 -6.68 -18.82 0.27
C ILE A 239 -6.46 -17.63 1.20
N ILE A 240 -5.31 -17.58 1.85
CA ILE A 240 -4.92 -16.44 2.69
C ILE A 240 -3.61 -15.82 2.18
N GLY A 241 -3.59 -14.49 2.06
CA GLY A 241 -2.39 -13.72 1.73
C GLY A 241 -1.66 -13.27 3.00
N ASN A 242 -0.32 -13.33 2.98
CA ASN A 242 0.48 -12.76 4.05
C ASN A 242 0.63 -11.23 3.91
N VAL A 243 1.15 -10.59 4.96
CA VAL A 243 1.40 -9.15 5.00
C VAL A 243 2.74 -8.86 4.30
N PRO A 244 2.76 -8.03 3.25
CA PRO A 244 4.00 -7.61 2.62
C PRO A 244 4.82 -6.69 3.53
N ASP A 245 6.13 -6.58 3.29
CA ASP A 245 6.98 -5.60 3.97
C ASP A 245 6.57 -4.17 3.55
N VAL A 246 5.79 -3.51 4.40
CA VAL A 246 5.31 -2.15 4.16
C VAL A 246 6.44 -1.11 4.13
N THR A 247 7.64 -1.44 4.61
CA THR A 247 8.79 -0.53 4.57
C THR A 247 9.45 -0.47 3.19
N SER A 248 9.09 -1.39 2.29
CA SER A 248 9.62 -1.48 0.92
C SER A 248 8.81 -0.67 -0.12
N ILE A 249 7.66 -0.09 0.24
CA ILE A 249 6.80 0.66 -0.68
C ILE A 249 7.44 1.95 -1.18
N ALA A 250 7.05 2.42 -2.37
CA ALA A 250 7.58 3.65 -2.98
C ALA A 250 7.41 4.89 -2.08
N TYR A 251 6.35 4.96 -1.29
CA TYR A 251 6.09 6.05 -0.34
C TYR A 251 7.24 6.31 0.64
N LEU A 252 8.00 5.27 1.01
CA LEU A 252 9.13 5.32 1.94
C LEU A 252 10.50 5.22 1.25
N ASN A 253 10.54 4.99 -0.06
CA ASN A 253 11.80 4.74 -0.77
C ASN A 253 12.05 5.73 -1.93
N THR A 254 11.16 6.72 -2.14
CA THR A 254 11.32 7.73 -3.19
C THR A 254 12.22 8.88 -2.77
N VAL A 255 12.17 9.30 -1.49
CA VAL A 255 13.00 10.41 -0.98
C VAL A 255 14.30 9.82 -0.41
N PRO A 256 15.48 10.14 -0.99
CA PRO A 256 16.74 9.62 -0.49
C PRO A 256 17.10 10.23 0.88
N TYR A 257 17.72 9.43 1.75
CA TYR A 257 18.17 9.89 3.07
C TYR A 257 19.17 11.07 2.99
N ASN A 258 19.90 11.22 1.88
CA ASN A 258 20.91 12.24 1.63
C ASN A 258 20.46 13.28 0.60
N ALA A 259 19.24 13.77 0.75
CA ALA A 259 18.58 14.63 -0.23
C ALA A 259 19.10 16.09 -0.27
N ILE A 260 20.05 16.51 0.58
CA ILE A 260 20.47 17.89 0.76
C ILE A 260 21.78 18.18 0.03
N PRO A 261 21.79 18.82 -1.15
CA PRO A 261 23.03 19.28 -1.80
C PRO A 261 23.50 20.60 -1.19
N LEU A 262 24.77 20.69 -0.77
CA LEU A 262 25.38 21.88 -0.20
C LEU A 262 26.69 22.23 -0.91
N ASP A 263 27.01 23.53 -0.99
CA ASP A 263 28.35 24.00 -1.27
C ASP A 263 29.21 24.07 0.01
N ALA A 264 30.53 24.17 -0.14
CA ALA A 264 31.46 24.16 0.98
C ALA A 264 31.19 25.31 1.97
N ALA A 265 30.86 26.52 1.50
CA ALA A 265 30.63 27.70 2.33
C ALA A 265 29.35 27.52 3.20
N THR A 266 28.31 26.97 2.62
CA THR A 266 27.05 26.66 3.33
C THR A 266 27.26 25.56 4.37
N ALA A 267 28.02 24.49 4.03
CA ALA A 267 28.36 23.45 4.95
C ALA A 267 29.15 23.99 6.16
N ASP A 268 30.17 24.83 5.95
CA ASP A 268 30.95 25.45 7.02
C ASP A 268 30.09 26.34 7.93
N MET A 269 29.17 27.10 7.35
CA MET A 269 28.22 27.95 8.09
C MET A 269 27.30 27.11 8.99
N LEU A 270 26.74 26.02 8.46
CA LEU A 270 25.88 25.10 9.20
C LEU A 270 26.63 24.40 10.32
N ASN A 271 27.85 23.90 10.06
CA ASN A 271 28.71 23.28 11.08
C ASN A 271 29.02 24.24 12.21
N SER A 272 29.24 25.54 11.90
CA SER A 272 29.41 26.58 12.93
C SER A 272 28.12 26.77 13.75
N GLY A 273 26.95 26.66 13.14
CA GLY A 273 25.65 26.73 13.82
C GLY A 273 25.41 25.56 14.78
N PHE A 274 25.80 24.33 14.39
CA PHE A 274 25.65 23.12 15.20
C PHE A 274 26.80 22.90 16.20
N ALA A 275 27.86 23.72 16.20
CA ALA A 275 29.00 23.54 17.09
C ALA A 275 28.64 23.50 18.59
N ALA A 276 27.68 24.34 19.02
CA ALA A 276 27.22 24.37 20.42
C ALA A 276 26.47 23.07 20.77
N TYR A 277 25.60 22.57 19.88
CA TYR A 277 24.89 21.31 20.03
C TYR A 277 25.88 20.14 20.14
N ASN A 278 26.77 19.98 19.17
CA ASN A 278 27.77 18.92 19.16
C ASN A 278 28.73 18.99 20.39
N GLY A 279 29.09 20.20 20.83
CA GLY A 279 29.88 20.40 22.05
C GLY A 279 29.11 20.02 23.32
N GLY A 280 27.83 20.29 23.36
CA GLY A 280 26.93 19.87 24.46
C GLY A 280 26.84 18.36 24.59
N LEU A 281 26.79 17.61 23.47
CA LEU A 281 26.78 16.15 23.47
C LEU A 281 28.04 15.56 24.12
N GLN A 282 29.22 16.14 23.83
CA GLN A 282 30.51 15.72 24.46
C GLN A 282 30.51 15.94 25.98
N LEU A 283 29.87 17.02 26.44
CA LEU A 283 29.78 17.30 27.88
C LEU A 283 28.88 16.29 28.60
N VAL A 284 27.69 15.99 28.04
CA VAL A 284 26.77 15.03 28.68
C VAL A 284 27.31 13.61 28.62
N GLN A 285 28.08 13.25 27.59
CA GLN A 285 28.84 12.00 27.55
C GLN A 285 29.89 11.93 28.69
N ALA A 286 30.65 12.99 28.89
CA ALA A 286 31.63 13.04 29.97
C ALA A 286 31.00 12.92 31.37
N LEU A 287 29.72 13.29 31.50
CA LEU A 287 28.91 13.11 32.70
C LEU A 287 28.29 11.70 32.80
N GLY A 288 28.49 10.84 31.79
CA GLY A 288 27.95 9.48 31.75
C GLY A 288 26.42 9.41 31.48
N MET A 289 25.82 10.46 30.91
CA MET A 289 24.39 10.52 30.64
C MET A 289 24.00 9.82 29.34
N ILE A 290 24.90 9.79 28.34
CA ILE A 290 24.76 9.08 27.09
C ILE A 290 26.04 8.34 26.72
N SER A 291 25.94 7.35 25.86
CA SER A 291 27.08 6.56 25.36
C SER A 291 27.89 7.32 24.31
N ALA A 292 29.08 6.82 23.98
CA ALA A 292 29.88 7.34 22.87
C ALA A 292 29.19 7.06 21.52
N ASP A 293 28.48 5.95 21.43
CA ASP A 293 27.73 5.57 20.21
C ASP A 293 26.57 6.55 19.97
N GLU A 294 25.82 6.91 21.02
CA GLU A 294 24.73 7.90 20.91
C GLU A 294 25.26 9.31 20.58
N VAL A 295 26.45 9.69 21.08
CA VAL A 295 27.11 10.93 20.65
C VAL A 295 27.44 10.91 19.17
N ALA A 296 27.96 9.80 18.67
CA ALA A 296 28.29 9.67 17.24
C ALA A 296 27.02 9.76 16.37
N GLU A 297 25.94 9.11 16.80
CA GLU A 297 24.64 9.13 16.13
C GLU A 297 24.03 10.54 16.08
N ARG A 298 24.04 11.26 17.18
CA ARG A 298 23.49 12.63 17.29
C ARG A 298 24.35 13.70 16.64
N THR A 299 25.66 13.44 16.38
CA THR A 299 26.56 14.45 15.86
C THR A 299 26.14 14.93 14.46
N ILE A 300 25.88 16.24 14.32
CA ILE A 300 25.46 16.85 13.06
C ILE A 300 26.66 17.49 12.39
N VAL A 301 27.03 16.99 11.19
CA VAL A 301 28.15 17.49 10.39
C VAL A 301 27.79 17.46 8.92
N PHE A 302 27.92 18.62 8.25
CA PHE A 302 27.68 18.80 6.82
C PHE A 302 29.02 18.88 6.05
N VAL A 303 28.98 18.42 4.82
CA VAL A 303 30.12 18.48 3.89
C VAL A 303 29.69 19.08 2.55
N GLU A 304 30.64 19.46 1.71
CA GLU A 304 30.32 19.80 0.31
C GLU A 304 29.77 18.56 -0.42
N GLY A 305 28.68 18.75 -1.18
CA GLY A 305 27.99 17.66 -1.90
C GLY A 305 26.67 17.25 -1.25
N GLN A 306 26.29 15.99 -1.45
CA GLN A 306 25.05 15.45 -0.90
C GLN A 306 25.19 15.13 0.59
N ASN A 307 24.23 15.63 1.37
CA ASN A 307 24.20 15.43 2.82
C ASN A 307 22.91 14.75 3.26
N ALA A 308 23.02 14.02 4.34
CA ALA A 308 21.88 13.48 5.08
C ALA A 308 20.97 14.60 5.60
N VAL A 309 19.74 14.27 5.83
CA VAL A 309 18.71 15.18 6.35
C VAL A 309 18.81 15.23 7.88
N THR A 310 18.67 16.41 8.50
CA THR A 310 18.51 16.50 9.94
C THR A 310 17.08 16.18 10.34
N ILE A 311 16.90 15.36 11.38
CA ILE A 311 15.61 14.88 11.87
C ILE A 311 15.49 15.03 13.39
N VAL A 312 14.26 15.08 13.86
CA VAL A 312 13.91 14.74 15.25
C VAL A 312 13.80 13.22 15.34
N ASP A 313 14.37 12.63 16.37
CA ASP A 313 14.28 11.21 16.67
C ASP A 313 13.89 11.04 18.13
N SER A 314 12.66 10.61 18.36
CA SER A 314 12.09 10.49 19.71
C SER A 314 12.64 9.32 20.52
N ASP A 315 13.34 8.36 19.88
CA ASP A 315 13.94 7.21 20.55
C ASP A 315 15.27 7.53 21.23
N LEU A 316 15.90 8.67 20.89
CA LEU A 316 17.11 9.13 21.53
C LEU A 316 16.87 9.55 22.99
N THR A 317 17.89 9.40 23.83
CA THR A 317 17.82 9.84 25.24
C THR A 317 17.34 11.28 25.36
N ASP A 318 16.28 11.53 26.14
CA ASP A 318 15.76 12.89 26.34
C ASP A 318 16.73 13.76 27.16
N LEU A 319 17.35 14.70 26.48
CA LEU A 319 18.27 15.69 27.04
C LEU A 319 17.70 17.12 26.93
N SER A 320 16.42 17.27 26.68
CA SER A 320 15.74 18.56 26.48
C SER A 320 15.87 19.52 27.65
N VAL A 321 15.88 18.98 28.89
CA VAL A 321 16.10 19.76 30.11
C VAL A 321 17.49 20.41 30.17
N LEU A 322 18.46 19.95 29.38
CA LEU A 322 19.79 20.51 29.23
C LEU A 322 19.92 21.39 27.99
N GLY A 323 18.81 21.62 27.25
CA GLY A 323 18.81 22.38 26.01
C GLY A 323 19.38 21.60 24.80
N LEU A 324 19.47 20.29 24.90
CA LEU A 324 19.94 19.39 23.83
C LEU A 324 18.75 18.59 23.30
N PRO A 325 18.12 19.03 22.20
CA PRO A 325 16.99 18.31 21.61
C PRO A 325 17.43 16.98 20.99
N SER A 326 16.50 16.08 20.78
CA SER A 326 16.70 14.76 20.18
C SER A 326 16.86 14.86 18.65
N TRP A 327 18.00 15.37 18.23
CA TRP A 327 18.33 15.57 16.81
C TRP A 327 19.45 14.64 16.38
N ARG A 328 19.37 14.16 15.15
CA ARG A 328 20.43 13.46 14.44
C ARG A 328 20.34 13.68 12.92
N MET A 329 21.28 13.15 12.18
CA MET A 329 21.21 13.04 10.73
C MET A 329 20.64 11.69 10.33
N THR A 330 19.90 11.64 9.21
CA THR A 330 19.44 10.37 8.62
C THR A 330 20.59 9.50 8.15
N THR A 331 20.38 8.20 8.17
CA THR A 331 21.25 7.17 7.60
C THR A 331 20.58 6.49 6.40
N VAL A 332 21.29 5.63 5.70
CA VAL A 332 20.72 4.84 4.59
C VAL A 332 19.59 3.91 5.03
N ALA A 333 19.51 3.58 6.31
CA ALA A 333 18.50 2.70 6.87
C ALA A 333 17.19 3.44 7.24
N ASP A 334 17.26 4.76 7.43
CA ASP A 334 16.08 5.59 7.68
C ASP A 334 15.27 5.79 6.39
N LYS A 335 13.96 5.96 6.54
CA LYS A 335 13.03 6.16 5.44
C LYS A 335 12.32 7.49 5.59
N ILE A 336 12.50 8.39 4.63
CA ILE A 336 11.80 9.68 4.62
C ILE A 336 10.47 9.49 3.89
N VAL A 337 9.37 9.88 4.52
CA VAL A 337 8.03 9.75 3.91
C VAL A 337 7.90 10.67 2.70
N LEU A 338 7.18 10.21 1.68
CA LEU A 338 7.03 10.94 0.40
C LEU A 338 6.56 12.41 0.57
N PRO A 339 5.61 12.77 1.46
CA PRO A 339 5.20 14.16 1.67
C PRO A 339 6.32 15.10 2.10
N ALA A 340 7.37 14.60 2.76
CA ALA A 340 8.52 15.41 3.15
C ALA A 340 9.26 16.02 1.96
N ALA A 341 9.19 15.38 0.77
CA ALA A 341 9.80 15.92 -0.46
C ALA A 341 9.34 17.34 -0.79
N SER A 342 8.11 17.70 -0.43
CA SER A 342 7.53 19.02 -0.72
C SER A 342 8.04 20.13 0.19
N ILE A 343 8.61 19.79 1.35
CA ILE A 343 9.08 20.76 2.34
C ILE A 343 10.61 20.75 2.51
N LEU A 344 11.29 19.66 2.18
CA LEU A 344 12.76 19.57 2.24
C LEU A 344 13.43 20.73 1.50
N GLY A 345 14.41 21.37 2.15
CA GLY A 345 15.14 22.49 1.60
C GLY A 345 14.35 23.80 1.50
N THR A 346 13.10 23.85 1.97
CA THR A 346 12.29 25.08 1.98
C THR A 346 12.51 25.89 3.26
N ALA A 347 12.38 27.21 3.14
CA ALA A 347 12.52 28.13 4.28
C ALA A 347 11.28 28.10 5.19
N VAL A 348 11.47 27.91 6.49
CA VAL A 348 10.40 27.97 7.48
C VAL A 348 9.95 29.42 7.68
N GLY A 349 8.67 29.70 7.45
CA GLY A 349 8.13 31.06 7.56
C GLY A 349 8.79 32.09 6.61
N GLY A 350 9.54 31.64 5.60
CA GLY A 350 10.28 32.52 4.69
C GLY A 350 11.63 32.99 5.24
N ASP A 351 12.10 32.49 6.39
CA ASP A 351 13.41 32.79 6.94
C ASP A 351 14.50 31.94 6.25
N PRO A 352 15.42 32.54 5.48
CA PRO A 352 16.45 31.81 4.74
C PRO A 352 17.49 31.13 5.64
N THR A 353 17.50 31.38 6.95
CA THR A 353 18.38 30.71 7.91
C THR A 353 17.73 29.47 8.55
N GLN A 354 16.43 29.30 8.38
CA GLN A 354 15.66 28.20 8.92
C GLN A 354 15.17 27.30 7.77
N ILE A 355 15.94 26.29 7.43
CA ILE A 355 15.69 25.40 6.29
C ILE A 355 15.29 24.03 6.78
N ASN A 356 14.11 23.56 6.36
CA ASN A 356 13.60 22.24 6.69
C ASN A 356 14.55 21.12 6.25
N GLY A 357 14.86 20.20 7.17
CA GLY A 357 15.77 19.08 6.95
C GLY A 357 17.24 19.47 6.98
N VAL A 358 17.58 20.74 7.31
CA VAL A 358 18.95 21.25 7.39
C VAL A 358 19.18 21.92 8.73
N SER A 359 18.85 23.20 8.89
CA SER A 359 18.97 23.94 10.17
C SER A 359 17.72 23.74 11.08
N VAL A 360 16.61 23.32 10.50
CA VAL A 360 15.40 22.91 11.19
C VAL A 360 15.16 21.44 10.88
N PRO A 361 15.39 20.54 11.84
CA PRO A 361 15.17 19.11 11.64
C PRO A 361 13.74 18.80 11.20
N LEU A 362 13.55 17.81 10.32
CA LEU A 362 12.22 17.27 10.03
C LEU A 362 11.58 16.73 11.29
N ALA A 363 10.27 16.89 11.40
CA ALA A 363 9.50 16.32 12.48
C ALA A 363 9.52 14.78 12.40
N ASP A 364 9.35 14.15 13.56
CA ASP A 364 9.39 12.71 13.78
C ASP A 364 8.45 11.95 12.81
N ASP A 365 7.23 12.42 12.66
CA ASP A 365 6.20 11.86 11.77
C ASP A 365 6.53 11.89 10.26
N LEU A 366 7.65 12.51 9.89
CA LEU A 366 8.12 12.59 8.50
C LEU A 366 9.25 11.61 8.17
N VAL A 367 9.71 10.84 9.14
CA VAL A 367 10.82 9.90 8.97
C VAL A 367 10.57 8.64 9.79
N LEU A 368 10.53 7.50 9.15
CA LEU A 368 10.58 6.20 9.82
C LEU A 368 12.07 5.86 10.07
N THR A 369 12.48 5.83 11.31
CA THR A 369 13.87 5.59 11.72
C THR A 369 14.27 4.13 11.46
N ALA A 370 15.59 3.86 11.49
CA ALA A 370 16.13 2.50 11.30
C ALA A 370 15.57 1.50 12.32
N ASP A 371 15.39 1.92 13.56
CA ASP A 371 14.85 1.08 14.64
C ASP A 371 13.36 0.82 14.43
N GLU A 372 12.60 1.82 14.00
CA GLU A 372 11.19 1.68 13.65
C GLU A 372 10.97 0.82 12.38
N VAL A 373 11.86 0.92 11.38
CA VAL A 373 11.86 -0.02 10.23
C VAL A 373 12.00 -1.44 10.73
N MET A 374 12.92 -1.69 11.65
CA MET A 374 13.16 -3.01 12.22
C MET A 374 11.98 -3.49 13.08
N GLU A 375 11.34 -2.58 13.84
CA GLU A 375 10.13 -2.87 14.62
C GLU A 375 8.97 -3.30 13.71
N ALA A 376 8.71 -2.54 12.64
CA ALA A 376 7.69 -2.89 11.64
C ALA A 376 7.96 -4.25 11.01
N GLN A 377 9.20 -4.54 10.61
CA GLN A 377 9.58 -5.81 10.01
C GLN A 377 9.44 -6.99 10.98
N MET A 378 9.77 -6.82 12.25
CA MET A 378 9.56 -7.84 13.28
C MET A 378 8.08 -8.12 13.52
N ALA A 379 7.25 -7.10 13.57
CA ALA A 379 5.80 -7.25 13.70
C ALA A 379 5.22 -8.00 12.49
N ILE A 380 5.57 -7.62 11.26
CA ILE A 380 5.15 -8.30 10.03
C ILE A 380 5.59 -9.77 10.03
N ALA A 381 6.80 -10.07 10.46
CA ALA A 381 7.27 -11.46 10.56
C ALA A 381 6.42 -12.28 11.56
N SER A 382 6.04 -11.69 12.69
CA SER A 382 5.13 -12.31 13.66
C SER A 382 3.74 -12.56 13.06
N TYR A 383 3.14 -11.55 12.40
CA TYR A 383 1.85 -11.67 11.73
C TYR A 383 1.86 -12.77 10.66
N ASN A 384 2.91 -12.83 9.85
CA ASN A 384 3.05 -13.81 8.79
C ASN A 384 3.25 -15.24 9.32
N ALA A 385 3.86 -15.40 10.49
CA ALA A 385 3.96 -16.69 11.15
C ALA A 385 2.56 -17.22 11.54
N THR A 386 1.70 -16.37 12.09
CA THR A 386 0.32 -16.71 12.43
C THR A 386 -0.52 -17.02 11.18
N ILE A 387 -0.40 -16.22 10.13
CA ILE A 387 -1.10 -16.46 8.85
C ILE A 387 -0.71 -17.84 8.28
N SER A 388 0.59 -18.14 8.21
CA SER A 388 1.09 -19.42 7.72
C SER A 388 0.61 -20.61 8.57
N ALA A 389 0.57 -20.45 9.89
CA ALA A 389 0.06 -21.45 10.81
C ALA A 389 -1.44 -21.74 10.56
N MET A 390 -2.25 -20.70 10.37
CA MET A 390 -3.68 -20.83 10.08
C MET A 390 -3.94 -21.47 8.72
N ALA A 391 -3.21 -21.07 7.66
CA ALA A 391 -3.28 -21.72 6.35
C ALA A 391 -3.00 -23.22 6.47
N SER A 392 -1.94 -23.60 7.17
CA SER A 392 -1.53 -24.99 7.37
C SER A 392 -2.55 -25.78 8.22
N GLN A 393 -3.10 -25.15 9.27
CA GLN A 393 -4.06 -25.81 10.18
C GLN A 393 -5.36 -26.19 9.47
N PHE A 394 -5.85 -25.34 8.56
CA PHE A 394 -7.11 -25.56 7.88
C PHE A 394 -6.95 -26.09 6.44
N GLY A 395 -5.72 -26.33 5.98
CA GLY A 395 -5.44 -26.81 4.62
C GLY A 395 -5.73 -25.78 3.54
N TRP A 396 -5.72 -24.49 3.89
CA TRP A 396 -5.93 -23.40 2.94
C TRP A 396 -4.67 -23.11 2.13
N ALA A 397 -4.85 -22.63 0.90
CA ALA A 397 -3.76 -22.14 0.10
C ALA A 397 -3.14 -20.88 0.75
N HIS A 398 -1.82 -20.70 0.60
CA HIS A 398 -1.09 -19.54 1.11
C HIS A 398 -0.53 -18.73 -0.06
N PHE A 399 -0.89 -17.46 -0.17
CA PHE A 399 -0.34 -16.52 -1.15
C PHE A 399 0.74 -15.68 -0.48
N ASP A 400 1.97 -15.77 -0.98
CA ASP A 400 3.13 -15.04 -0.45
C ASP A 400 3.24 -13.65 -1.09
N ALA A 401 2.39 -12.71 -0.63
CA ALA A 401 2.41 -11.32 -1.06
C ALA A 401 3.71 -10.60 -0.66
N ASN A 402 4.33 -11.03 0.45
CA ASN A 402 5.59 -10.47 0.92
C ASN A 402 6.74 -10.78 -0.05
N ALA A 403 6.86 -12.02 -0.50
CA ALA A 403 7.84 -12.39 -1.50
C ALA A 403 7.60 -11.68 -2.84
N ALA A 404 6.35 -11.56 -3.28
CA ALA A 404 5.99 -10.86 -4.51
C ALA A 404 6.38 -9.37 -4.46
N LEU A 405 6.06 -8.66 -3.36
CA LEU A 405 6.43 -7.25 -3.21
C LEU A 405 7.95 -7.07 -3.11
N ASN A 406 8.65 -7.98 -2.41
CA ASN A 406 10.11 -7.95 -2.34
C ASN A 406 10.76 -8.14 -3.71
N GLU A 407 10.24 -9.03 -4.55
CA GLU A 407 10.70 -9.20 -5.94
C GLU A 407 10.48 -7.91 -6.75
N ILE A 408 9.28 -7.32 -6.68
CA ILE A 408 8.94 -6.08 -7.36
C ILE A 408 9.88 -4.94 -6.94
N SER A 409 10.17 -4.81 -5.65
CA SER A 409 10.98 -3.71 -5.10
C SER A 409 12.48 -3.87 -5.33
N THR A 410 12.98 -5.07 -5.63
CA THR A 410 14.41 -5.35 -5.78
C THR A 410 14.82 -5.65 -7.21
N THR A 411 14.25 -6.68 -7.83
CA THR A 411 14.61 -7.15 -9.17
C THR A 411 13.59 -6.80 -10.25
N GLY A 412 12.39 -6.41 -9.83
CA GLY A 412 11.22 -6.26 -10.68
C GLY A 412 10.57 -7.60 -10.99
N LEU A 413 9.26 -7.57 -11.20
CA LEU A 413 8.45 -8.72 -11.62
C LEU A 413 8.17 -8.62 -13.12
N MET A 414 8.63 -9.62 -13.88
CA MET A 414 8.39 -9.65 -15.31
C MET A 414 6.96 -10.15 -15.59
N MET A 415 6.20 -9.35 -16.33
CA MET A 415 4.85 -9.68 -16.78
C MET A 415 4.78 -9.48 -18.30
N ASP A 416 4.71 -10.57 -19.05
CA ASP A 416 4.77 -10.56 -20.51
C ASP A 416 5.99 -9.77 -21.04
N ASP A 417 5.75 -8.63 -21.71
CA ASP A 417 6.77 -7.83 -22.36
C ASP A 417 7.26 -6.64 -21.50
N PHE A 418 6.83 -6.52 -20.25
CA PHE A 418 7.27 -5.43 -19.37
C PHE A 418 7.59 -5.91 -17.95
N THR A 419 8.42 -5.12 -17.25
CA THR A 419 8.80 -5.40 -15.87
C THR A 419 8.11 -4.40 -14.96
N ILE A 420 7.37 -4.90 -13.96
CA ILE A 420 6.84 -4.07 -12.88
C ILE A 420 7.93 -3.89 -11.84
N THR A 421 8.18 -2.65 -11.42
CA THR A 421 9.18 -2.30 -10.41
C THR A 421 8.53 -1.61 -9.19
N GLY A 422 9.31 -1.38 -8.15
CA GLY A 422 8.90 -0.60 -6.97
C GLY A 422 8.91 0.91 -7.17
N ASP A 423 9.23 1.42 -8.38
CA ASP A 423 9.29 2.84 -8.67
C ASP A 423 7.92 3.51 -8.61
N LEU A 424 7.87 4.81 -8.26
CA LEU A 424 6.62 5.55 -8.14
C LEU A 424 6.02 5.89 -9.52
N VAL A 425 6.88 6.05 -10.52
CA VAL A 425 6.52 6.52 -11.87
C VAL A 425 7.04 5.52 -12.90
N PHE A 426 7.06 5.52 -14.08
CA PHE A 426 7.69 4.72 -15.14
C PHE A 426 7.95 3.23 -14.79
N GLY A 427 6.95 2.40 -15.02
CA GLY A 427 7.05 0.94 -14.82
C GLY A 427 6.82 0.49 -13.39
N GLY A 428 6.59 1.44 -12.48
CA GLY A 428 6.28 1.13 -11.10
C GLY A 428 4.89 0.56 -10.90
N LEU A 429 4.76 -0.20 -9.82
CA LEU A 429 3.47 -0.78 -9.39
C LEU A 429 2.41 0.31 -9.10
N PHE A 430 2.86 1.52 -8.78
CA PHE A 430 2.04 2.66 -8.37
C PHE A 430 2.03 3.81 -9.41
N GLY A 431 2.65 3.60 -10.57
CA GLY A 431 2.74 4.58 -11.66
C GLY A 431 1.59 4.53 -12.67
#